data_a478b1b86293a918b80a917a41e2a345
#
_entry.id   a478b1b86293a918b80a917a41e2a345
#
_cell.length_a   1.000
_cell.length_b   1.000
_cell.length_c   1.000
_cell.angle_alpha   90.00
_cell.angle_beta   90.00
_cell.angle_gamma   90.00
#
_symmetry.space_group_name_H-M   'P 1'
#
loop_
_entity.id
_entity.type
_entity.pdbx_description
1 polymer ?
#
loop_
_entity_poly.entity_id
_entity_poly.type
_entity_poly.pdbx_seq_one_letter_code
_entity_poly.pdbx_strand_id
1 'polypeptide(L)'
;PDKRSARAQHDDWLKREIQRVYDENHQVYGVRKVWRQLLREGIRVARCTVARLMAVMGLAGVLRGKKVRTTVSRKTVATGDRVNRQFVAERPDQLWVADFTYVSTWQGFVYVAFIIDVFAGYIVGGRVSSSMETTFVLDALEQALWARRPSGTIHHSDKGSQYVSLAYTERLKEAGLLASTGSTGDSYDNAMAESINGLYKAEVIHRKSWKNRAEVELATLTWVDWYNNRRLLGRLGHTPPAEAEKAYYASIGNNDLAA
;
A
#
# COMPACT_ATOMS: atom_id res chain seq x y z
N PRO A 1 46.61 10.80 7.86
CA PRO A 1 45.91 9.62 8.35
C PRO A 1 44.89 10.03 9.43
N ASP A 2 43.67 9.51 9.31
CA ASP A 2 42.56 9.81 10.24
C ASP A 2 42.93 9.27 11.64
N LYS A 3 43.06 10.17 12.64
CA LYS A 3 43.40 9.81 14.00
C LYS A 3 42.24 9.21 14.83
N ARG A 4 41.04 9.09 14.22
CA ARG A 4 39.87 8.52 14.89
C ARG A 4 39.97 7.00 15.02
N SER A 5 39.32 6.44 16.05
CA SER A 5 39.26 4.99 16.24
C SER A 5 38.58 4.28 15.05
N ALA A 6 38.94 3.03 14.78
CA ALA A 6 38.31 2.21 13.75
C ALA A 6 36.78 2.16 13.89
N ARG A 7 36.28 2.13 15.13
CA ARG A 7 34.82 2.19 15.41
C ARG A 7 34.21 3.52 14.96
N ALA A 8 34.90 4.64 15.23
CA ALA A 8 34.38 5.97 14.82
C ALA A 8 34.34 6.12 13.30
N GLN A 9 35.38 5.61 12.61
CA GLN A 9 35.42 5.61 11.15
C GLN A 9 34.28 4.71 10.55
N HIS A 10 34.05 3.55 11.14
CA HIS A 10 32.96 2.65 10.75
C HIS A 10 31.60 3.26 11.03
N ASP A 11 31.38 3.91 12.16
CA ASP A 11 30.15 4.62 12.48
C ASP A 11 29.87 5.75 11.46
N ASP A 12 30.89 6.49 11.03
CA ASP A 12 30.70 7.55 10.01
C ASP A 12 30.38 7.00 8.63
N TRP A 13 30.92 5.85 8.26
CA TRP A 13 30.53 5.15 7.04
C TRP A 13 29.08 4.66 7.16
N LEU A 14 28.70 4.01 8.26
CA LEU A 14 27.33 3.54 8.49
C LEU A 14 26.32 4.67 8.50
N LYS A 15 26.63 5.85 9.04
CA LYS A 15 25.73 7.01 8.98
C LYS A 15 25.42 7.41 7.54
N ARG A 16 26.40 7.37 6.62
CA ARG A 16 26.16 7.66 5.20
C ARG A 16 25.23 6.62 4.56
N GLU A 17 25.44 5.34 4.85
CA GLU A 17 24.58 4.28 4.35
C GLU A 17 23.16 4.35 4.92
N ILE A 18 23.03 4.63 6.22
CA ILE A 18 21.72 4.86 6.87
C ILE A 18 21.00 6.05 6.24
N GLN A 19 21.70 7.16 6.00
CA GLN A 19 21.12 8.35 5.35
C GLN A 19 20.67 8.02 3.93
N ARG A 20 21.51 7.35 3.14
CA ARG A 20 21.15 6.92 1.78
C ARG A 20 19.89 6.06 1.78
N VAL A 21 19.85 5.00 2.60
CA VAL A 21 18.67 4.13 2.69
C VAL A 21 17.42 4.90 3.13
N TYR A 22 17.57 5.84 4.07
CA TYR A 22 16.49 6.67 4.56
C TYR A 22 15.92 7.58 3.45
N ASP A 23 16.80 8.25 2.70
CA ASP A 23 16.40 9.16 1.62
C ASP A 23 15.80 8.41 0.42
N GLU A 24 16.40 7.30 0.00
CA GLU A 24 15.90 6.45 -1.08
C GLU A 24 14.52 5.83 -0.78
N ASN A 25 14.16 5.76 0.49
CA ASN A 25 12.86 5.29 0.95
C ASN A 25 11.96 6.43 1.46
N HIS A 26 12.04 7.59 0.80
CA HIS A 26 11.19 8.76 1.02
C HIS A 26 11.19 9.29 2.46
N GLN A 27 12.25 8.99 3.22
CA GLN A 27 12.36 9.37 4.64
C GLN A 27 11.21 8.82 5.51
N VAL A 28 10.68 7.65 5.14
CA VAL A 28 9.55 6.99 5.80
C VAL A 28 10.01 5.93 6.79
N TYR A 29 11.15 5.29 6.51
CA TYR A 29 11.60 4.14 7.27
C TYR A 29 12.08 4.51 8.68
N GLY A 30 11.55 3.80 9.68
CA GLY A 30 12.14 3.75 11.01
C GLY A 30 13.23 2.69 11.11
N VAL A 31 13.87 2.62 12.28
CA VAL A 31 15.04 1.76 12.59
C VAL A 31 14.92 0.34 12.04
N ARG A 32 13.77 -0.32 12.23
CA ARG A 32 13.59 -1.72 11.81
C ARG A 32 13.70 -1.87 10.30
N LYS A 33 13.08 -1.00 9.51
CA LYS A 33 13.11 -1.08 8.05
C LYS A 33 14.45 -0.63 7.47
N VAL A 34 15.07 0.41 8.01
CA VAL A 34 16.43 0.80 7.63
C VAL A 34 17.40 -0.37 7.89
N TRP A 35 17.36 -0.97 9.08
CA TRP A 35 18.18 -2.14 9.38
C TRP A 35 17.93 -3.31 8.44
N ARG A 36 16.66 -3.62 8.15
CA ARG A 36 16.33 -4.70 7.21
C ARG A 36 16.80 -4.42 5.79
N GLN A 37 16.70 -3.18 5.33
CA GLN A 37 17.20 -2.78 4.02
C GLN A 37 18.73 -2.90 3.93
N LEU A 38 19.46 -2.44 4.94
CA LEU A 38 20.91 -2.61 5.00
C LEU A 38 21.33 -4.09 4.91
N LEU A 39 20.62 -4.96 5.65
CA LEU A 39 20.88 -6.40 5.58
C LEU A 39 20.61 -7.00 4.19
N ARG A 40 19.56 -6.55 3.51
CA ARG A 40 19.24 -6.96 2.13
C ARG A 40 20.32 -6.56 1.14
N GLU A 41 21.00 -5.44 1.39
CA GLU A 41 22.12 -4.94 0.60
C GLU A 41 23.49 -5.53 1.01
N GLY A 42 23.47 -6.52 1.91
CA GLY A 42 24.69 -7.21 2.37
C GLY A 42 25.46 -6.49 3.49
N ILE A 43 24.95 -5.35 3.98
CA ILE A 43 25.58 -4.59 5.08
C ILE A 43 25.15 -5.20 6.40
N ARG A 44 26.04 -6.02 6.99
CA ARG A 44 25.80 -6.70 8.27
C ARG A 44 26.05 -5.75 9.43
N VAL A 45 24.99 -5.36 10.11
CA VAL A 45 25.01 -4.45 11.26
C VAL A 45 23.96 -4.87 12.29
N ALA A 46 24.26 -4.66 13.58
CA ALA A 46 23.29 -4.90 14.64
C ALA A 46 22.18 -3.81 14.63
N ARG A 47 20.92 -4.21 14.86
CA ARG A 47 19.79 -3.26 14.92
C ARG A 47 20.00 -2.15 15.94
N CYS A 48 20.61 -2.46 17.11
CA CYS A 48 20.89 -1.46 18.14
C CYS A 48 21.88 -0.39 17.65
N THR A 49 22.85 -0.75 16.81
CA THR A 49 23.78 0.21 16.20
C THR A 49 23.02 1.15 15.25
N VAL A 50 22.14 0.62 14.40
CA VAL A 50 21.28 1.45 13.53
C VAL A 50 20.41 2.37 14.37
N ALA A 51 19.79 1.88 15.44
CA ALA A 51 18.97 2.69 16.34
C ALA A 51 19.75 3.85 16.95
N ARG A 52 20.94 3.57 17.46
CA ARG A 52 21.83 4.59 18.05
C ARG A 52 22.25 5.65 17.03
N LEU A 53 22.66 5.23 15.85
CA LEU A 53 23.11 6.15 14.81
C LEU A 53 21.96 6.99 14.25
N MET A 54 20.80 6.41 14.00
CA MET A 54 19.61 7.17 13.59
C MET A 54 19.20 8.21 14.64
N ALA A 55 19.26 7.86 15.94
CA ALA A 55 19.00 8.81 17.02
C ALA A 55 19.99 9.98 17.02
N VAL A 56 21.29 9.70 16.86
CA VAL A 56 22.34 10.74 16.75
C VAL A 56 22.14 11.65 15.55
N MET A 57 21.63 11.09 14.43
CA MET A 57 21.35 11.83 13.20
C MET A 57 19.97 12.54 13.22
N GLY A 58 19.17 12.37 14.27
CA GLY A 58 17.81 12.92 14.34
C GLY A 58 16.83 12.29 13.34
N LEU A 59 17.09 11.06 12.85
CA LEU A 59 16.25 10.38 11.88
C LEU A 59 15.19 9.55 12.59
N ALA A 60 13.94 9.71 12.16
CA ALA A 60 12.78 8.96 12.68
C ALA A 60 11.86 8.51 11.55
N GLY A 61 11.26 7.33 11.72
CA GLY A 61 10.25 6.85 10.78
C GLY A 61 8.93 7.58 10.92
N VAL A 62 8.15 7.56 9.86
CA VAL A 62 6.80 8.12 9.85
C VAL A 62 5.88 7.26 10.72
N LEU A 63 5.17 7.92 11.64
CA LEU A 63 4.15 7.29 12.48
C LEU A 63 2.77 7.55 11.89
N ARG A 64 1.92 6.52 11.88
CA ARG A 64 0.48 6.71 11.63
C ARG A 64 -0.11 7.46 12.83
N GLY A 65 -0.84 8.55 12.55
CA GLY A 65 -1.59 9.26 13.58
C GLY A 65 -2.64 8.37 14.28
N LYS A 66 -3.13 8.79 15.44
CA LYS A 66 -4.24 8.10 16.13
C LYS A 66 -5.46 8.08 15.20
N LYS A 67 -6.05 6.89 15.00
CA LYS A 67 -7.35 6.75 14.29
C LYS A 67 -8.40 7.53 15.07
N VAL A 68 -8.95 8.59 14.51
CA VAL A 68 -10.21 9.18 15.00
C VAL A 68 -11.32 8.32 14.42
N ARG A 69 -12.06 7.60 15.26
CA ARG A 69 -13.27 6.88 14.84
C ARG A 69 -14.36 7.90 14.58
N THR A 70 -14.72 8.09 13.33
CA THR A 70 -15.79 8.99 12.89
C THR A 70 -17.14 8.27 12.72
N THR A 71 -17.16 6.93 12.71
CA THR A 71 -18.38 6.15 12.47
C THR A 71 -18.61 5.16 13.61
N VAL A 72 -19.83 5.13 14.15
CA VAL A 72 -20.33 4.12 15.09
C VAL A 72 -21.09 3.09 14.27
N SER A 73 -20.55 1.87 14.19
CA SER A 73 -21.15 0.76 13.44
C SER A 73 -22.44 0.27 14.13
N ARG A 74 -23.55 0.21 13.37
CA ARG A 74 -24.72 -0.60 13.74
C ARG A 74 -24.58 -1.96 13.05
N LYS A 75 -24.64 -3.04 13.81
CA LYS A 75 -24.59 -4.42 13.31
C LYS A 75 -25.80 -4.69 12.40
N THR A 76 -25.60 -4.68 11.10
CA THR A 76 -26.54 -5.22 10.11
C THR A 76 -25.84 -6.34 9.36
N VAL A 77 -26.54 -7.48 9.20
CA VAL A 77 -26.02 -8.61 8.40
C VAL A 77 -25.99 -8.19 6.93
N ALA A 78 -24.82 -8.27 6.31
CA ALA A 78 -24.64 -7.94 4.90
C ALA A 78 -25.15 -9.10 4.02
N THR A 79 -26.18 -8.84 3.23
CA THR A 79 -26.58 -9.71 2.11
C THR A 79 -25.65 -9.42 0.94
N GLY A 80 -24.79 -10.38 0.56
CA GLY A 80 -23.88 -10.26 -0.60
C GLY A 80 -22.38 -10.20 -0.25
N ASP A 81 -22.02 -10.30 1.03
CA ASP A 81 -20.61 -10.42 1.43
C ASP A 81 -20.09 -11.83 1.15
N ARG A 82 -19.18 -11.96 0.17
CA ARG A 82 -18.49 -13.21 -0.20
C ARG A 82 -17.20 -13.43 0.57
N VAL A 83 -16.66 -12.38 1.21
CA VAL A 83 -15.37 -12.41 1.91
C VAL A 83 -15.55 -12.86 3.35
N ASN A 84 -16.73 -12.60 3.94
CA ASN A 84 -17.06 -12.95 5.32
C ASN A 84 -15.94 -12.57 6.32
N ARG A 85 -15.36 -11.37 6.15
CA ARG A 85 -14.23 -10.83 6.94
C ARG A 85 -12.92 -11.62 6.85
N GLN A 86 -12.83 -12.59 5.96
CA GLN A 86 -11.61 -13.37 5.71
C GLN A 86 -10.80 -12.72 4.57
N PHE A 87 -10.11 -11.61 4.87
CA PHE A 87 -9.23 -10.93 3.92
C PHE A 87 -7.89 -11.66 3.80
N VAL A 88 -7.95 -12.90 3.37
CA VAL A 88 -6.80 -13.76 3.11
C VAL A 88 -6.91 -14.28 1.69
N ALA A 89 -5.83 -14.20 0.94
CA ALA A 89 -5.71 -14.76 -0.40
C ALA A 89 -4.47 -15.67 -0.43
N GLU A 90 -4.61 -16.85 -1.03
CA GLU A 90 -3.54 -17.85 -1.15
C GLU A 90 -2.72 -17.65 -2.42
N ARG A 91 -3.27 -16.91 -3.38
CA ARG A 91 -2.63 -16.60 -4.67
C ARG A 91 -2.94 -15.17 -5.11
N PRO A 92 -2.09 -14.58 -5.98
CA PRO A 92 -2.41 -13.33 -6.67
C PRO A 92 -3.74 -13.43 -7.43
N ASP A 93 -4.42 -12.30 -7.54
CA ASP A 93 -5.69 -12.13 -8.25
C ASP A 93 -6.84 -13.03 -7.76
N GLN A 94 -6.77 -13.51 -6.51
CA GLN A 94 -7.87 -14.24 -5.88
C GLN A 94 -8.91 -13.29 -5.27
N LEU A 95 -8.44 -12.25 -4.59
CA LEU A 95 -9.27 -11.26 -3.93
C LEU A 95 -8.66 -9.87 -4.09
N TRP A 96 -9.43 -8.96 -4.67
CA TRP A 96 -9.13 -7.53 -4.71
C TRP A 96 -10.02 -6.77 -3.74
N VAL A 97 -9.46 -5.78 -3.08
CA VAL A 97 -10.20 -4.83 -2.25
C VAL A 97 -10.06 -3.43 -2.82
N ALA A 98 -11.15 -2.69 -2.87
CA ALA A 98 -11.19 -1.34 -3.39
C ALA A 98 -11.67 -0.35 -2.31
N ASP A 99 -11.03 0.81 -2.28
CA ASP A 99 -11.43 1.92 -1.41
C ASP A 99 -10.90 3.22 -1.99
N PHE A 100 -11.49 4.34 -1.60
CA PHE A 100 -10.99 5.64 -1.95
C PHE A 100 -10.88 6.57 -0.75
N THR A 101 -10.06 7.59 -0.88
CA THR A 101 -9.87 8.60 0.13
C THR A 101 -9.84 9.99 -0.50
N TYR A 102 -9.92 11.03 0.31
CA TYR A 102 -9.82 12.41 -0.16
C TYR A 102 -8.59 13.11 0.42
N VAL A 103 -8.10 14.08 -0.33
CA VAL A 103 -6.97 14.95 -0.02
C VAL A 103 -7.41 16.39 -0.17
N SER A 104 -7.19 17.22 0.85
CA SER A 104 -7.42 18.65 0.76
C SER A 104 -6.27 19.32 0.02
N THR A 105 -6.60 20.15 -0.97
CA THR A 105 -5.67 21.01 -1.70
C THR A 105 -6.12 22.46 -1.64
N TRP A 106 -5.27 23.37 -2.07
CA TRP A 106 -5.64 24.80 -2.15
C TRP A 106 -6.77 25.07 -3.18
N GLN A 107 -6.95 24.14 -4.13
CA GLN A 107 -7.98 24.24 -5.18
C GLN A 107 -9.23 23.39 -4.88
N GLY A 108 -9.37 22.86 -3.65
CA GLY A 108 -10.47 22.02 -3.24
C GLY A 108 -10.05 20.57 -2.95
N PHE A 109 -11.03 19.70 -2.80
CA PHE A 109 -10.77 18.27 -2.55
C PHE A 109 -10.38 17.53 -3.82
N VAL A 110 -9.45 16.59 -3.63
CA VAL A 110 -9.02 15.61 -4.63
C VAL A 110 -9.26 14.23 -4.06
N TYR A 111 -9.74 13.32 -4.88
CA TYR A 111 -10.08 11.95 -4.51
C TYR A 111 -9.05 10.98 -5.07
N VAL A 112 -8.68 9.98 -4.30
CA VAL A 112 -7.70 8.96 -4.66
C VAL A 112 -8.30 7.60 -4.41
N ALA A 113 -8.48 6.80 -5.46
CA ALA A 113 -8.94 5.42 -5.38
C ALA A 113 -7.77 4.45 -5.56
N PHE A 114 -7.80 3.36 -4.80
CA PHE A 114 -6.89 2.23 -4.97
C PHE A 114 -7.66 0.93 -5.09
N ILE A 115 -7.17 0.03 -5.95
CA ILE A 115 -7.54 -1.38 -5.98
C ILE A 115 -6.31 -2.18 -5.59
N ILE A 116 -6.47 -3.08 -4.65
CA ILE A 116 -5.37 -3.75 -3.97
C ILE A 116 -5.59 -5.24 -4.02
N ASP A 117 -4.62 -5.98 -4.53
CA ASP A 117 -4.57 -7.43 -4.42
C ASP A 117 -4.22 -7.83 -2.99
N VAL A 118 -5.08 -8.62 -2.37
CA VAL A 118 -4.95 -8.99 -0.95
C VAL A 118 -3.76 -9.92 -0.70
N PHE A 119 -3.37 -10.74 -1.66
CA PHE A 119 -2.26 -11.71 -1.49
C PHE A 119 -0.98 -11.02 -1.00
N ALA A 120 -0.44 -10.10 -1.77
CA ALA A 120 0.77 -9.36 -1.41
C ALA A 120 0.48 -7.91 -0.93
N GLY A 121 -0.75 -7.43 -1.06
CA GLY A 121 -1.11 -6.02 -0.87
C GLY A 121 -0.58 -5.14 -1.99
N TYR A 122 -0.40 -5.71 -3.17
CA TYR A 122 0.02 -4.98 -4.36
C TYR A 122 -1.11 -4.06 -4.82
N ILE A 123 -0.82 -2.81 -5.09
CA ILE A 123 -1.78 -1.86 -5.66
C ILE A 123 -1.83 -2.10 -7.16
N VAL A 124 -2.91 -2.73 -7.63
CA VAL A 124 -3.10 -3.14 -9.03
C VAL A 124 -3.74 -2.06 -9.89
N GLY A 125 -4.46 -1.12 -9.27
CA GLY A 125 -5.06 0.03 -9.93
C GLY A 125 -5.14 1.23 -9.01
N GLY A 126 -5.05 2.42 -9.58
CA GLY A 126 -5.16 3.66 -8.82
C GLY A 126 -5.51 4.85 -9.70
N ARG A 127 -6.33 5.76 -9.19
CA ARG A 127 -6.74 6.97 -9.89
C ARG A 127 -6.82 8.17 -8.95
N VAL A 128 -6.42 9.33 -9.46
CA VAL A 128 -6.59 10.62 -8.79
C VAL A 128 -7.55 11.48 -9.60
N SER A 129 -8.57 12.05 -8.95
CA SER A 129 -9.60 12.86 -9.61
C SER A 129 -10.00 14.05 -8.75
N SER A 130 -10.43 15.13 -9.40
CA SER A 130 -11.10 16.26 -8.75
C SER A 130 -12.61 16.06 -8.56
N SER A 131 -13.17 14.98 -9.12
CA SER A 131 -14.59 14.60 -8.98
C SER A 131 -14.71 13.24 -8.29
N MET A 132 -15.75 13.07 -7.48
CA MET A 132 -16.11 11.84 -6.77
C MET A 132 -17.15 11.01 -7.56
N GLU A 133 -17.26 11.22 -8.86
CA GLU A 133 -18.18 10.48 -9.72
C GLU A 133 -17.73 9.02 -9.92
N THR A 134 -18.67 8.15 -10.33
CA THR A 134 -18.37 6.72 -10.57
C THR A 134 -17.24 6.51 -11.57
N THR A 135 -17.06 7.42 -12.53
CA THR A 135 -16.02 7.35 -13.55
C THR A 135 -14.62 7.23 -12.97
N PHE A 136 -14.31 7.89 -11.84
CA PHE A 136 -12.96 7.82 -11.29
C PHE A 136 -12.62 6.47 -10.65
N VAL A 137 -13.59 5.79 -10.04
CA VAL A 137 -13.39 4.42 -9.52
C VAL A 137 -13.39 3.39 -10.65
N LEU A 138 -14.14 3.64 -11.73
CA LEU A 138 -14.06 2.84 -12.96
C LEU A 138 -12.70 2.94 -13.63
N ASP A 139 -12.11 4.13 -13.72
CA ASP A 139 -10.75 4.32 -14.27
C ASP A 139 -9.70 3.50 -13.49
N ALA A 140 -9.83 3.45 -12.15
CA ALA A 140 -8.94 2.62 -11.33
C ALA A 140 -9.17 1.12 -11.61
N LEU A 141 -10.43 0.70 -11.82
CA LEU A 141 -10.77 -0.67 -12.19
C LEU A 141 -10.21 -1.03 -13.56
N GLU A 142 -10.36 -0.17 -14.56
CA GLU A 142 -9.83 -0.42 -15.91
C GLU A 142 -8.31 -0.60 -15.90
N GLN A 143 -7.59 0.21 -15.13
CA GLN A 143 -6.15 0.00 -14.95
C GLN A 143 -5.82 -1.38 -14.40
N ALA A 144 -6.53 -1.81 -13.36
CA ALA A 144 -6.33 -3.12 -12.74
C ALA A 144 -6.65 -4.26 -13.72
N LEU A 145 -7.76 -4.16 -14.45
CA LEU A 145 -8.18 -5.15 -15.45
C LEU A 145 -7.16 -5.26 -16.58
N TRP A 146 -6.66 -4.13 -17.08
CA TRP A 146 -5.68 -4.11 -18.16
C TRP A 146 -4.34 -4.71 -17.71
N ALA A 147 -3.89 -4.37 -16.50
CA ALA A 147 -2.60 -4.82 -15.96
C ALA A 147 -2.60 -6.31 -15.61
N ARG A 148 -3.71 -6.85 -15.10
CA ARG A 148 -3.77 -8.19 -14.50
C ARG A 148 -4.53 -9.22 -15.32
N ARG A 149 -5.51 -8.79 -16.14
CA ARG A 149 -6.40 -9.68 -16.90
C ARG A 149 -6.97 -10.81 -16.00
N PRO A 150 -7.61 -10.45 -14.89
CA PRO A 150 -8.04 -11.40 -13.87
C PRO A 150 -9.14 -12.34 -14.41
N SER A 151 -9.25 -13.50 -13.78
CA SER A 151 -10.35 -14.45 -14.07
C SER A 151 -10.87 -15.02 -12.75
N GLY A 152 -12.19 -14.85 -12.51
CA GLY A 152 -12.85 -15.35 -11.30
C GLY A 152 -12.42 -14.66 -10.00
N THR A 153 -11.77 -13.50 -10.10
CA THR A 153 -11.34 -12.71 -8.95
C THR A 153 -12.54 -12.16 -8.19
N ILE A 154 -12.53 -12.27 -6.86
CA ILE A 154 -13.50 -11.59 -6.01
C ILE A 154 -13.06 -10.13 -5.88
N HIS A 155 -13.96 -9.20 -6.22
CA HIS A 155 -13.77 -7.77 -6.05
C HIS A 155 -14.63 -7.28 -4.89
N HIS A 156 -14.01 -6.91 -3.79
CA HIS A 156 -14.69 -6.44 -2.58
C HIS A 156 -14.51 -4.93 -2.38
N SER A 157 -15.62 -4.25 -2.09
CA SER A 157 -15.62 -2.81 -1.75
C SER A 157 -16.59 -2.54 -0.62
N ASP A 158 -16.53 -1.33 -0.06
CA ASP A 158 -17.60 -0.85 0.80
C ASP A 158 -18.90 -0.59 0.00
N LYS A 159 -19.98 -0.21 0.69
CA LYS A 159 -21.26 0.17 0.06
C LYS A 159 -21.31 1.65 -0.38
N GLY A 160 -20.17 2.25 -0.69
CA GLY A 160 -20.14 3.59 -1.27
C GLY A 160 -20.96 3.67 -2.57
N SER A 161 -21.67 4.78 -2.77
CA SER A 161 -22.56 4.97 -3.94
C SER A 161 -21.86 4.73 -5.28
N GLN A 162 -20.55 5.00 -5.36
CA GLN A 162 -19.73 4.79 -6.55
C GLN A 162 -19.58 3.32 -6.89
N TYR A 163 -19.33 2.46 -5.87
CA TYR A 163 -19.09 1.03 -6.04
C TYR A 163 -20.38 0.21 -6.24
N VAL A 164 -21.53 0.71 -5.76
CA VAL A 164 -22.83 0.07 -5.96
C VAL A 164 -23.58 0.62 -7.16
N SER A 165 -22.99 1.54 -7.91
CA SER A 165 -23.60 2.07 -9.14
C SER A 165 -23.77 0.99 -10.20
N LEU A 166 -24.82 1.13 -11.03
CA LEU A 166 -25.10 0.18 -12.10
C LEU A 166 -23.90 0.01 -13.04
N ALA A 167 -23.29 1.13 -13.46
CA ALA A 167 -22.14 1.12 -14.36
C ALA A 167 -20.94 0.34 -13.77
N TYR A 168 -20.65 0.48 -12.47
CA TYR A 168 -19.56 -0.24 -11.83
C TYR A 168 -19.85 -1.73 -11.71
N THR A 169 -21.05 -2.09 -11.29
CA THR A 169 -21.46 -3.50 -11.11
C THR A 169 -21.58 -4.25 -12.43
N GLU A 170 -22.09 -3.61 -13.48
CA GLU A 170 -22.09 -4.17 -14.84
C GLU A 170 -20.68 -4.40 -15.34
N ARG A 171 -19.78 -3.44 -15.15
CA ARG A 171 -18.38 -3.58 -15.59
C ARG A 171 -17.64 -4.71 -14.88
N LEU A 172 -17.88 -4.93 -13.58
CA LEU A 172 -17.35 -6.09 -12.86
C LEU A 172 -17.83 -7.40 -13.49
N LYS A 173 -19.13 -7.49 -13.80
CA LYS A 173 -19.74 -8.68 -14.43
C LYS A 173 -19.15 -8.95 -15.82
N GLU A 174 -19.04 -7.92 -16.67
CA GLU A 174 -18.44 -8.02 -18.00
C GLU A 174 -16.99 -8.51 -17.94
N ALA A 175 -16.24 -8.07 -16.94
CA ALA A 175 -14.86 -8.48 -16.70
C ALA A 175 -14.72 -9.88 -16.06
N GLY A 176 -15.83 -10.57 -15.77
CA GLY A 176 -15.82 -11.88 -15.11
C GLY A 176 -15.40 -11.84 -13.64
N LEU A 177 -15.52 -10.68 -12.98
CA LEU A 177 -15.23 -10.53 -11.57
C LEU A 177 -16.45 -10.84 -10.71
N LEU A 178 -16.20 -11.39 -9.54
CA LEU A 178 -17.23 -11.71 -8.56
C LEU A 178 -17.38 -10.53 -7.58
N ALA A 179 -18.44 -9.75 -7.74
CA ALA A 179 -18.72 -8.63 -6.85
C ALA A 179 -19.02 -9.10 -5.42
N SER A 180 -18.42 -8.43 -4.45
CA SER A 180 -18.67 -8.58 -3.01
C SER A 180 -18.74 -7.20 -2.37
N THR A 181 -19.70 -6.97 -1.48
CA THR A 181 -19.84 -5.71 -0.77
C THR A 181 -19.94 -5.95 0.72
N GLY A 182 -19.19 -5.14 1.49
CA GLY A 182 -19.23 -5.16 2.95
C GLY A 182 -20.58 -4.70 3.53
N SER A 183 -20.76 -4.83 4.82
CA SER A 183 -21.90 -4.30 5.55
C SER A 183 -21.83 -2.77 5.68
N THR A 184 -22.99 -2.11 5.73
CA THR A 184 -23.03 -0.65 5.86
C THR A 184 -22.46 -0.21 7.21
N GLY A 185 -21.35 0.55 7.18
CA GLY A 185 -20.75 1.17 8.37
C GLY A 185 -19.85 0.25 9.22
N ASP A 186 -19.47 -0.95 8.74
CA ASP A 186 -18.51 -1.79 9.44
C ASP A 186 -17.08 -1.57 8.88
N SER A 187 -16.25 -0.91 9.68
CA SER A 187 -14.85 -0.61 9.34
C SER A 187 -13.93 -1.85 9.28
N TYR A 188 -14.42 -3.02 9.68
CA TYR A 188 -13.65 -4.27 9.58
C TYR A 188 -13.78 -4.93 8.20
N ASP A 189 -14.82 -4.56 7.45
CA ASP A 189 -15.14 -5.18 6.16
C ASP A 189 -14.16 -4.78 5.03
N ASN A 190 -13.30 -3.76 5.23
CA ASN A 190 -12.28 -3.34 4.27
C ASN A 190 -10.95 -2.95 4.92
N ALA A 191 -10.59 -3.62 6.02
CA ALA A 191 -9.45 -3.25 6.87
C ALA A 191 -8.10 -3.16 6.13
N MET A 192 -7.90 -3.95 5.08
CA MET A 192 -6.67 -3.89 4.28
C MET A 192 -6.60 -2.60 3.46
N ALA A 193 -7.65 -2.27 2.71
CA ALA A 193 -7.70 -1.05 1.91
C ALA A 193 -7.58 0.20 2.80
N GLU A 194 -8.31 0.24 3.93
CA GLU A 194 -8.16 1.30 4.94
C GLU A 194 -6.72 1.40 5.48
N SER A 195 -6.07 0.25 5.68
CA SER A 195 -4.69 0.22 6.15
C SER A 195 -3.73 0.84 5.13
N ILE A 196 -3.89 0.54 3.85
CA ILE A 196 -3.05 1.08 2.77
C ILE A 196 -3.35 2.58 2.56
N ASN A 197 -4.62 2.98 2.56
CA ASN A 197 -5.01 4.39 2.56
C ASN A 197 -4.41 5.17 3.74
N GLY A 198 -4.40 4.55 4.93
CA GLY A 198 -3.76 5.14 6.12
C GLY A 198 -2.25 5.27 5.99
N LEU A 199 -1.56 4.32 5.34
CA LEU A 199 -0.14 4.43 5.02
C LEU A 199 0.12 5.55 4.02
N TYR A 200 -0.64 5.58 2.91
CA TYR A 200 -0.57 6.64 1.91
C TYR A 200 -0.72 8.04 2.52
N LYS A 201 -1.75 8.22 3.36
CA LYS A 201 -1.95 9.49 4.07
C LYS A 201 -0.77 9.87 4.95
N ALA A 202 -0.25 8.95 5.75
CA ALA A 202 0.86 9.22 6.66
C ALA A 202 2.18 9.46 5.91
N GLU A 203 2.45 8.66 4.87
CA GLU A 203 3.74 8.63 4.18
C GLU A 203 3.85 9.71 3.09
N VAL A 204 2.72 10.20 2.56
CA VAL A 204 2.68 11.21 1.49
C VAL A 204 1.88 12.44 1.91
N ILE A 205 0.58 12.26 2.17
CA ILE A 205 -0.35 13.38 2.20
C ILE A 205 -0.12 14.31 3.38
N HIS A 206 0.06 13.78 4.59
CA HIS A 206 0.21 14.59 5.81
C HIS A 206 1.61 15.20 5.96
N ARG A 207 2.49 15.05 4.98
CA ARG A 207 3.88 15.54 5.05
C ARG A 207 4.05 16.95 4.50
N LYS A 208 3.11 17.44 3.70
CA LYS A 208 3.11 18.81 3.15
C LYS A 208 1.71 19.28 2.80
N SER A 209 1.58 20.56 2.48
CA SER A 209 0.39 21.12 1.85
C SER A 209 0.43 20.89 0.34
N TRP A 210 -0.73 20.73 -0.27
CA TRP A 210 -0.90 20.40 -1.69
C TRP A 210 -1.53 21.57 -2.43
N LYS A 211 -0.97 21.97 -3.56
CA LYS A 211 -1.49 23.11 -4.33
C LYS A 211 -2.69 22.71 -5.17
N ASN A 212 -2.60 21.58 -5.87
CA ASN A 212 -3.58 21.13 -6.85
C ASN A 212 -3.56 19.62 -7.07
N ARG A 213 -4.48 19.15 -7.94
CA ARG A 213 -4.59 17.72 -8.31
C ARG A 213 -3.31 17.18 -8.91
N ALA A 214 -2.64 17.90 -9.81
CA ALA A 214 -1.46 17.39 -10.51
C ALA A 214 -0.31 17.05 -9.55
N GLU A 215 -0.10 17.88 -8.50
CA GLU A 215 0.89 17.56 -7.46
C GLU A 215 0.55 16.27 -6.70
N VAL A 216 -0.74 16.08 -6.35
CA VAL A 216 -1.20 14.88 -5.66
C VAL A 216 -1.05 13.67 -6.57
N GLU A 217 -1.42 13.79 -7.84
CA GLU A 217 -1.33 12.70 -8.83
C GLU A 217 0.10 12.23 -9.02
N LEU A 218 1.05 13.13 -9.24
CA LEU A 218 2.47 12.79 -9.38
C LEU A 218 3.02 12.10 -8.12
N ALA A 219 2.71 12.64 -6.94
CA ALA A 219 3.16 12.06 -5.68
C ALA A 219 2.51 10.68 -5.42
N THR A 220 1.26 10.50 -5.83
CA THR A 220 0.56 9.21 -5.73
C THR A 220 1.21 8.16 -6.63
N LEU A 221 1.48 8.48 -7.89
CA LEU A 221 2.13 7.58 -8.84
C LEU A 221 3.53 7.16 -8.35
N THR A 222 4.32 8.13 -7.88
CA THR A 222 5.65 7.88 -7.31
C THR A 222 5.58 6.98 -6.08
N TRP A 223 4.61 7.23 -5.19
CA TRP A 223 4.44 6.42 -3.99
C TRP A 223 3.95 5.01 -4.31
N VAL A 224 3.01 4.84 -5.24
CA VAL A 224 2.50 3.52 -5.67
C VAL A 224 3.62 2.68 -6.28
N ASP A 225 4.44 3.26 -7.15
CA ASP A 225 5.59 2.57 -7.72
C ASP A 225 6.56 2.10 -6.62
N TRP A 226 6.96 3.01 -5.74
CA TRP A 226 7.83 2.68 -4.62
C TRP A 226 7.19 1.67 -3.66
N TYR A 227 5.89 1.82 -3.34
CA TYR A 227 5.16 0.93 -2.46
C TYR A 227 5.14 -0.50 -3.00
N ASN A 228 4.85 -0.67 -4.27
CA ASN A 228 4.78 -1.99 -4.91
C ASN A 228 6.16 -2.64 -5.06
N ASN A 229 7.16 -1.87 -5.49
CA ASN A 229 8.44 -2.42 -5.95
C ASN A 229 9.56 -2.36 -4.91
N ARG A 230 9.47 -1.47 -3.91
CA ARG A 230 10.59 -1.21 -2.97
C ARG A 230 10.20 -1.22 -1.50
N ARG A 231 8.95 -0.88 -1.17
CA ARG A 231 8.53 -0.73 0.22
C ARG A 231 8.49 -2.06 0.96
N LEU A 232 9.31 -2.20 2.00
CA LEU A 232 9.31 -3.39 2.85
C LEU A 232 8.03 -3.48 3.69
N LEU A 233 7.28 -4.58 3.54
CA LEU A 233 6.09 -4.87 4.32
C LEU A 233 6.39 -5.91 5.40
N GLY A 234 6.13 -5.56 6.67
CA GLY A 234 6.41 -6.46 7.80
C GLY A 234 5.63 -7.78 7.72
N ARG A 235 4.37 -7.75 7.21
CA ARG A 235 3.54 -8.95 7.01
C ARG A 235 4.09 -9.91 5.96
N LEU A 236 4.91 -9.43 5.04
CA LEU A 236 5.60 -10.22 4.00
C LEU A 236 7.05 -10.56 4.39
N GLY A 237 7.39 -10.54 5.68
CA GLY A 237 8.76 -10.79 6.12
C GLY A 237 9.77 -9.69 5.77
N HIS A 238 9.31 -8.46 5.56
CA HIS A 238 10.10 -7.32 5.08
C HIS A 238 10.53 -7.46 3.61
N THR A 239 9.58 -7.88 2.79
CA THR A 239 9.69 -8.01 1.34
C THR A 239 8.70 -7.05 0.67
N PRO A 240 9.02 -6.41 -0.48
CA PRO A 240 8.07 -5.65 -1.27
C PRO A 240 6.97 -6.52 -1.88
N PRO A 241 5.76 -5.96 -2.14
CA PRO A 241 4.67 -6.69 -2.79
C PRO A 241 5.06 -7.40 -4.09
N ALA A 242 5.75 -6.71 -4.99
CA ALA A 242 6.17 -7.27 -6.28
C ALA A 242 7.11 -8.47 -6.13
N GLU A 243 8.03 -8.44 -5.16
CA GLU A 243 8.93 -9.57 -4.91
C GLU A 243 8.17 -10.77 -4.33
N ALA A 244 7.16 -10.54 -3.47
CA ALA A 244 6.34 -11.62 -2.92
C ALA A 244 5.52 -12.32 -4.02
N GLU A 245 4.93 -11.57 -4.96
CA GLU A 245 4.25 -12.16 -6.11
C GLU A 245 5.21 -12.90 -7.03
N LYS A 246 6.39 -12.33 -7.31
CA LYS A 246 7.41 -12.99 -8.11
C LYS A 246 7.85 -14.33 -7.50
N ALA A 247 8.03 -14.37 -6.17
CA ALA A 247 8.37 -15.60 -5.46
C ALA A 247 7.26 -16.65 -5.56
N TYR A 248 5.99 -16.23 -5.48
CA TYR A 248 4.86 -17.13 -5.66
C TYR A 248 4.86 -17.76 -7.06
N TYR A 249 4.97 -16.97 -8.13
CA TYR A 249 4.99 -17.50 -9.49
C TYR A 249 6.21 -18.39 -9.76
N ALA A 250 7.37 -18.06 -9.19
CA ALA A 250 8.56 -18.92 -9.31
C ALA A 250 8.36 -20.27 -8.62
N SER A 251 7.61 -20.32 -7.50
CA SER A 251 7.32 -21.58 -6.80
C SER A 251 6.38 -22.50 -7.60
N ILE A 252 5.42 -21.95 -8.33
CA ILE A 252 4.51 -22.71 -9.19
C ILE A 252 5.28 -23.28 -10.38
N GLY A 253 6.02 -22.44 -11.11
CA GLY A 253 6.79 -22.89 -12.28
C GLY A 253 7.82 -23.97 -11.95
N ASN A 254 8.38 -23.98 -10.74
CA ASN A 254 9.27 -25.06 -10.29
C ASN A 254 8.51 -26.35 -9.97
N ASN A 255 7.26 -26.28 -9.50
CA ASN A 255 6.45 -27.47 -9.23
C ASN A 255 5.98 -28.14 -10.52
N ASP A 256 5.68 -27.35 -11.57
CA ASP A 256 5.30 -27.88 -12.89
C ASP A 256 6.48 -28.57 -13.61
N LEU A 257 7.73 -28.22 -13.27
CA LEU A 257 8.94 -28.88 -13.80
C LEU A 257 9.31 -30.15 -13.02
N ALA A 258 8.74 -30.37 -11.82
CA ALA A 258 9.02 -31.50 -10.96
C ALA A 258 7.94 -32.60 -11.02
N ALA A 259 6.87 -32.39 -11.79
CA ALA A 259 5.78 -33.34 -12.04
C ALA A 259 5.89 -33.98 -13.41
#